data_aa1de67ee00cc2e87fb0446575b51cb8
#
_entry.id   aa1de67ee00cc2e87fb0446575b51cb8
#
_cell.length_a   1.000
_cell.length_b   1.000
_cell.length_c   1.000
_cell.angle_alpha   90.00
_cell.angle_beta   90.00
_cell.angle_gamma   90.00
#
_symmetry.space_group_name_H-M   'P 1'
#
loop_
_entity.id
_entity.type
_entity.pdbx_description
1 polymer ?
#
loop_
_entity_poly.entity_id
_entity_poly.type
_entity_poly.pdbx_seq_one_letter_code
_entity_poly.pdbx_strand_id
1 'polypeptide(L)'
;TGYSKSGIVMNSNFTLDSGGYFQFGKITVVNMRVTNKNAVVSNGPVCSGLPKPLREADGKNVVVVVSSYDRVQGVLYQSGESQAGVLNLYYMYTETGNLPAGTTQRLLAVYLAE
;
A
#
# COMPACT_ATOMS: atom_id res chain seq x y z
N THR A 1 12.13 -7.34 -17.47
CA THR A 1 11.82 -6.28 -16.64
C THR A 1 10.54 -6.47 -15.86
N GLY A 2 10.55 -6.19 -14.64
CA GLY A 2 9.43 -6.37 -13.77
C GLY A 2 9.29 -5.21 -12.82
N TYR A 3 8.54 -5.44 -11.78
CA TYR A 3 8.38 -4.45 -10.74
C TYR A 3 9.64 -4.39 -9.87
N SER A 4 10.02 -3.19 -9.49
CA SER A 4 11.13 -2.96 -8.58
C SER A 4 10.67 -3.15 -7.14
N LYS A 5 11.54 -3.73 -6.32
CA LYS A 5 11.36 -3.81 -4.87
C LYS A 5 12.29 -2.85 -4.13
N SER A 6 13.04 -2.06 -4.87
CA SER A 6 14.06 -1.17 -4.30
C SER A 6 13.43 -0.19 -3.31
N GLY A 7 14.02 -0.05 -2.14
CA GLY A 7 13.57 0.86 -1.10
C GLY A 7 12.37 0.40 -0.30
N ILE A 8 11.67 -0.66 -0.72
CA ILE A 8 10.50 -1.13 0.00
C ILE A 8 10.95 -1.86 1.27
N VAL A 9 10.42 -1.43 2.41
CA VAL A 9 10.62 -2.09 3.70
C VAL A 9 9.26 -2.59 4.17
N MET A 10 9.10 -3.91 4.23
CA MET A 10 7.85 -4.52 4.66
C MET A 10 7.68 -4.42 6.16
N ASN A 11 6.45 -4.16 6.60
CA ASN A 11 6.09 -4.34 8.00
C ASN A 11 6.27 -5.81 8.36
N SER A 12 6.70 -6.08 9.60
CA SER A 12 7.06 -7.43 10.04
C SER A 12 5.93 -8.45 9.92
N ASN A 13 4.68 -8.00 9.89
CA ASN A 13 3.53 -8.88 9.74
C ASN A 13 3.19 -9.22 8.28
N PHE A 14 3.85 -8.61 7.33
CA PHE A 14 3.54 -8.79 5.92
C PHE A 14 4.75 -9.30 5.14
N THR A 15 4.47 -10.20 4.21
CA THR A 15 5.46 -10.72 3.27
C THR A 15 5.11 -10.22 1.89
N LEU A 16 6.08 -9.67 1.18
CA LEU A 16 5.92 -9.31 -0.23
C LEU A 16 6.18 -10.56 -1.07
N ASP A 17 5.11 -11.17 -1.55
CA ASP A 17 5.21 -12.43 -2.31
C ASP A 17 5.68 -12.18 -3.74
N SER A 18 5.21 -11.09 -4.35
CA SER A 18 5.61 -10.72 -5.71
C SER A 18 5.27 -9.27 -5.98
N GLY A 19 5.83 -8.73 -7.06
CA GLY A 19 5.55 -7.38 -7.50
C GLY A 19 6.41 -6.33 -6.81
N GLY A 20 5.89 -5.13 -6.75
CA GLY A 20 6.58 -3.95 -6.25
C GLY A 20 6.00 -2.72 -6.93
N TYR A 21 6.87 -1.87 -7.45
CA TYR A 21 6.44 -0.71 -8.20
C TYR A 21 7.19 -0.58 -9.53
N PHE A 22 6.57 0.12 -10.46
CA PHE A 22 7.16 0.44 -11.75
C PHE A 22 6.95 1.93 -12.01
N GLN A 23 7.97 2.60 -12.52
CA GLN A 23 7.88 4.02 -12.86
C GLN A 23 8.20 4.27 -14.32
N PHE A 24 7.38 5.13 -14.93
CA PHE A 24 7.62 5.68 -16.25
C PHE A 24 7.57 7.22 -16.08
N GLY A 25 8.73 7.84 -15.97
CA GLY A 25 8.80 9.22 -15.53
C GLY A 25 8.24 9.34 -14.11
N LYS A 26 7.25 10.21 -13.92
CA LYS A 26 6.56 10.36 -12.62
C LYS A 26 5.35 9.44 -12.47
N ILE A 27 4.90 8.80 -13.55
CA ILE A 27 3.81 7.85 -13.47
C ILE A 27 4.32 6.61 -12.74
N THR A 28 3.65 6.28 -11.65
CA THR A 28 4.04 5.17 -10.79
C THR A 28 2.90 4.17 -10.70
N VAL A 29 3.23 2.90 -10.91
CA VAL A 29 2.30 1.79 -10.74
C VAL A 29 2.81 0.96 -9.59
N VAL A 30 1.98 0.78 -8.58
CA VAL A 30 2.23 -0.16 -7.47
C VAL A 30 1.36 -1.37 -7.72
N ASN A 31 1.98 -2.53 -7.75
CA ASN A 31 1.28 -3.80 -7.92
C ASN A 31 2.02 -4.84 -7.10
N MET A 32 1.48 -5.11 -5.91
CA MET A 32 2.12 -6.00 -4.95
C MET A 32 1.16 -7.10 -4.54
N ARG A 33 1.69 -8.30 -4.42
CA ARG A 33 1.00 -9.40 -3.79
C ARG A 33 1.61 -9.61 -2.41
N VAL A 34 0.79 -9.48 -1.38
CA VAL A 34 1.24 -9.55 0.01
C VAL A 34 0.41 -10.56 0.80
N THR A 35 1.03 -11.15 1.81
CA THR A 35 0.37 -12.08 2.72
C THR A 35 0.67 -11.67 4.14
N ASN A 36 -0.34 -11.57 4.99
CA ASN A 36 -0.12 -11.29 6.41
C ASN A 36 0.13 -12.59 7.17
N LYS A 37 1.12 -12.56 8.05
CA LYS A 37 1.54 -13.73 8.84
C LYS A 37 0.56 -14.00 9.97
N ASN A 38 0.14 -12.94 10.64
CA ASN A 38 -0.81 -12.99 11.75
C ASN A 38 -2.06 -12.20 11.40
N ALA A 39 -3.15 -12.48 12.11
CA ALA A 39 -4.38 -11.72 11.91
C ALA A 39 -4.13 -10.22 12.10
N VAL A 40 -4.75 -9.41 11.26
CA VAL A 40 -4.66 -7.96 11.32
C VAL A 40 -5.97 -7.44 11.86
N VAL A 41 -5.94 -6.83 13.03
CA VAL A 41 -7.15 -6.47 13.77
C VAL A 41 -7.41 -4.96 13.80
N SER A 42 -6.53 -4.18 13.20
CA SER A 42 -6.68 -2.73 13.14
C SER A 42 -5.99 -2.18 11.90
N ASN A 43 -6.34 -0.96 11.53
CA ASN A 43 -5.66 -0.26 10.45
C ASN A 43 -4.17 -0.13 10.78
N GLY A 44 -3.33 -0.24 9.78
CA GLY A 44 -1.90 -0.11 10.01
C GLY A 44 -1.07 -0.28 8.74
N PRO A 45 0.25 -0.13 8.87
CA PRO A 45 1.14 -0.13 7.71
C PRO A 45 1.40 -1.53 7.17
N VAL A 46 1.48 -1.62 5.85
CA VAL A 46 1.93 -2.81 5.13
C VAL A 46 3.42 -2.69 4.81
N CYS A 47 3.83 -1.53 4.34
CA CYS A 47 5.22 -1.27 3.97
C CYS A 47 5.49 0.23 3.91
N SER A 48 6.76 0.56 3.83
CA SER A 48 7.24 1.93 3.61
C SER A 48 8.19 1.94 2.42
N GLY A 49 8.63 3.14 2.04
CA GLY A 49 9.65 3.30 1.01
C GLY A 49 9.13 3.26 -0.42
N LEU A 50 7.82 3.28 -0.62
CA LEU A 50 7.26 3.44 -1.96
C LEU A 50 7.51 4.86 -2.47
N PRO A 51 7.57 5.07 -3.79
CA PRO A 51 7.67 6.42 -4.33
C PRO A 51 6.56 7.30 -3.75
N LYS A 52 6.95 8.48 -3.26
CA LYS A 52 6.00 9.37 -2.59
C LYS A 52 5.06 9.99 -3.62
N PRO A 53 3.75 9.91 -3.41
CA PRO A 53 2.80 10.58 -4.30
C PRO A 53 3.02 12.08 -4.32
N LEU A 54 2.83 12.66 -5.50
CA LEU A 54 2.94 14.10 -5.69
C LEU A 54 1.92 14.81 -4.82
N ARG A 55 2.36 15.87 -4.12
CA ARG A 55 1.49 16.63 -3.25
C ARG A 55 0.52 17.48 -4.06
N GLU A 56 -0.76 17.36 -3.76
CA GLU A 56 -1.79 18.25 -4.28
C GLU A 56 -1.74 19.61 -3.58
N ALA A 57 -2.21 20.64 -4.24
CA ALA A 57 -2.16 22.00 -3.70
C ALA A 57 -2.86 22.13 -2.35
N ASP A 58 -3.95 21.41 -2.15
CA ASP A 58 -4.77 21.46 -0.92
C ASP A 58 -4.22 20.58 0.20
N GLY A 59 -3.27 19.76 -0.08
CA GLY A 59 -2.40 19.16 0.91
C GLY A 59 -2.92 18.01 1.74
N LYS A 60 -4.12 17.47 1.48
CA LYS A 60 -4.67 16.40 2.32
C LYS A 60 -5.08 15.15 1.59
N ASN A 61 -4.75 15.05 0.32
CA ASN A 61 -5.18 13.91 -0.46
C ASN A 61 -4.27 12.72 -0.26
N VAL A 62 -4.85 11.56 -0.35
CA VAL A 62 -4.15 10.29 -0.34
C VAL A 62 -4.43 9.57 -1.64
N VAL A 63 -3.52 8.68 -2.01
CA VAL A 63 -3.78 7.76 -3.11
C VAL A 63 -4.48 6.55 -2.55
N VAL A 64 -5.64 6.22 -3.12
CA VAL A 64 -6.36 5.02 -2.73
C VAL A 64 -5.73 3.84 -3.43
N VAL A 65 -5.41 2.82 -2.65
CA VAL A 65 -4.82 1.59 -3.14
C VAL A 65 -5.90 0.52 -3.13
N VAL A 66 -6.20 -0.04 -4.30
CA VAL A 66 -7.24 -1.06 -4.42
C VAL A 66 -6.68 -2.39 -3.95
N SER A 67 -7.45 -3.07 -3.10
CA SER A 67 -7.13 -4.43 -2.67
C SER A 67 -8.03 -5.44 -3.36
N SER A 68 -7.48 -6.60 -3.70
CA SER A 68 -8.27 -7.71 -4.21
C SER A 68 -9.11 -8.37 -3.11
N TYR A 69 -8.82 -8.10 -1.85
CA TYR A 69 -9.65 -8.53 -0.74
C TYR A 69 -10.80 -7.54 -0.58
N ASP A 70 -12.02 -7.99 -0.78
CA ASP A 70 -13.19 -7.15 -1.07
C ASP A 70 -13.63 -6.20 0.03
N ARG A 71 -13.11 -6.29 1.22
CA ARG A 71 -13.52 -5.44 2.36
C ARG A 71 -12.42 -4.58 2.90
N VAL A 72 -11.34 -4.47 2.16
CA VAL A 72 -10.14 -3.75 2.59
C VAL A 72 -9.75 -2.78 1.50
N GLN A 73 -9.27 -1.62 1.92
CA GLN A 73 -8.66 -0.67 1.01
C GLN A 73 -7.32 -0.24 1.59
N GLY A 74 -6.39 0.08 0.72
CA GLY A 74 -5.14 0.71 1.13
C GLY A 74 -5.17 2.20 0.88
N VAL A 75 -4.34 2.92 1.59
CA VAL A 75 -4.06 4.33 1.31
C VAL A 75 -2.57 4.57 1.34
N LEU A 76 -2.14 5.49 0.48
CA LEU A 76 -0.76 5.91 0.38
C LEU A 76 -0.72 7.42 0.52
N TYR A 77 -0.05 7.92 1.55
CA TYR A 77 0.00 9.35 1.83
C TYR A 77 0.98 10.06 0.91
N GLN A 78 0.62 11.29 0.57
CA GLN A 78 1.39 12.10 -0.37
C GLN A 78 2.62 12.73 0.27
N SER A 79 3.52 13.21 -0.57
CA SER A 79 4.72 13.93 -0.15
C SER A 79 4.34 15.09 0.78
N GLY A 80 5.14 15.30 1.82
CA GLY A 80 4.90 16.32 2.83
C GLY A 80 4.15 15.82 4.05
N GLU A 81 3.49 14.67 3.96
CA GLU A 81 2.85 14.03 5.12
C GLU A 81 3.90 13.21 5.88
N SER A 82 3.67 13.02 7.20
CA SER A 82 4.61 12.28 8.03
C SER A 82 4.76 10.83 7.61
N GLN A 83 3.74 10.26 6.98
CA GLN A 83 3.75 8.88 6.51
C GLN A 83 3.81 8.79 4.98
N ALA A 84 4.38 9.80 4.31
CA ALA A 84 4.50 9.77 2.87
C ALA A 84 5.28 8.53 2.40
N GLY A 85 4.74 7.83 1.41
CA GLY A 85 5.36 6.60 0.91
C GLY A 85 5.07 5.36 1.74
N VAL A 86 4.31 5.48 2.83
CA VAL A 86 3.87 4.36 3.65
C VAL A 86 2.50 3.91 3.18
N LEU A 87 2.38 2.64 2.83
CA LEU A 87 1.10 2.05 2.44
C LEU A 87 0.43 1.47 3.67
N ASN A 88 -0.76 1.97 3.97
CA ASN A 88 -1.55 1.54 5.12
C ASN A 88 -2.81 0.81 4.64
N LEU A 89 -3.29 -0.13 5.44
CA LEU A 89 -4.58 -0.78 5.22
C LEU A 89 -5.65 -0.16 6.09
N TYR A 90 -6.83 -0.03 5.52
CA TYR A 90 -8.05 0.37 6.23
C TYR A 90 -9.11 -0.71 6.03
N TYR A 91 -9.80 -1.07 7.10
CA TYR A 91 -10.87 -2.08 7.07
C TYR A 91 -12.19 -1.36 6.96
N MET A 92 -12.79 -1.46 5.79
CA MET A 92 -14.01 -0.69 5.55
C MET A 92 -15.27 -1.40 5.99
N TYR A 93 -15.34 -2.71 5.88
CA TYR A 93 -16.59 -3.45 6.10
C TYR A 93 -16.39 -4.85 6.65
N THR A 94 -15.41 -5.05 7.50
CA THR A 94 -15.28 -6.35 8.15
C THR A 94 -16.15 -6.36 9.41
N GLU A 95 -17.08 -7.28 9.51
CA GLU A 95 -17.94 -7.39 10.70
C GLU A 95 -17.13 -7.62 11.96
N THR A 96 -16.03 -8.31 11.83
CA THR A 96 -15.14 -8.63 12.94
C THR A 96 -13.97 -7.65 13.04
N GLY A 97 -13.77 -6.76 12.06
CA GLY A 97 -12.60 -5.90 11.99
C GLY A 97 -11.30 -6.67 11.90
N ASN A 98 -11.33 -7.84 11.29
CA ASN A 98 -10.22 -8.78 11.35
C ASN A 98 -9.92 -9.36 9.97
N LEU A 99 -8.64 -9.27 9.59
CA LEU A 99 -8.12 -9.91 8.40
C LEU A 99 -7.41 -11.19 8.86
N PRO A 100 -7.94 -12.39 8.53
CA PRO A 100 -7.36 -13.63 9.06
C PRO A 100 -5.89 -13.80 8.69
N ALA A 101 -5.15 -14.49 9.55
CA ALA A 101 -3.76 -14.85 9.27
C ALA A 101 -3.68 -15.65 7.97
N GLY A 102 -2.64 -15.40 7.18
CA GLY A 102 -2.44 -16.10 5.92
C GLY A 102 -3.28 -15.59 4.77
N THR A 103 -3.92 -14.43 4.92
CA THR A 103 -4.67 -13.81 3.83
C THR A 103 -3.72 -13.24 2.81
N THR A 104 -3.88 -13.64 1.56
CA THR A 104 -3.12 -13.10 0.44
C THR A 104 -3.99 -12.10 -0.31
N GLN A 105 -3.43 -10.95 -0.62
CA GLN A 105 -4.14 -9.93 -1.38
C GLN A 105 -3.19 -9.25 -2.36
N ARG A 106 -3.76 -8.72 -3.43
CA ARG A 106 -3.03 -7.89 -4.38
C ARG A 106 -3.42 -6.44 -4.15
N LEU A 107 -2.42 -5.59 -4.05
CA LEU A 107 -2.58 -4.15 -3.85
C LEU A 107 -2.15 -3.43 -5.12
N LEU A 108 -3.01 -2.58 -5.63
CA LEU A 108 -2.81 -1.90 -6.91
C LEU A 108 -3.10 -0.42 -6.78
N ALA A 109 -2.19 0.40 -7.27
CA ALA A 109 -2.38 1.84 -7.36
C ALA A 109 -1.61 2.41 -8.56
N VAL A 110 -2.17 3.48 -9.13
CA VAL A 110 -1.49 4.25 -10.18
C VAL A 110 -1.57 5.72 -9.78
N TYR A 111 -0.43 6.39 -9.76
CA TYR A 111 -0.38 7.79 -9.32
C TYR A 111 0.85 8.49 -9.90
N LEU A 112 0.87 9.81 -9.78
CA LEU A 112 2.05 10.61 -10.09
C LEU A 112 2.91 10.71 -8.84
N ALA A 113 4.19 10.40 -8.97
CA ALA A 113 5.14 10.51 -7.87
C ALA A 113 5.80 11.88 -7.87
N GLU A 114 6.32 12.22 -6.72
CA GLU A 114 7.12 13.42 -6.49
C GLU A 114 8.34 13.49 -7.42
#